data_de9f915f2a8f23b30c756d258c42d14f
#
_entry.id   de9f915f2a8f23b30c756d258c42d14f
#
_cell.length_a   1.000
_cell.length_b   1.000
_cell.length_c   1.000
_cell.angle_alpha   90.00
_cell.angle_beta   90.00
_cell.angle_gamma   90.00
#
_symmetry.space_group_name_H-M   'P 1'
#
loop_
_entity.id
_entity.type
_entity.pdbx_description
1 polymer ?
#
loop_
_entity_poly.entity_id
_entity_poly.type
_entity_poly.pdbx_seq_one_letter_code
_entity_poly.pdbx_strand_id
1 'polypeptide(L)'
;MKDITYSIVIPAYNEGARLGATLEKVLGYVREQGWNAELIVVNDGSRDNTADLVRGFAAKDPVLRLVENPGNRGKGYSVRNGMLQARGEIVVFSDADLSSPIEEMPKLLAALAAGADIAIGSRWLRAELQTRRQSLHRQMFGRVFNLLLRIILGLRFKDTQCDFKAFTRRAAQTILPLQRIERWGFDPEILFLARKFGFRVEEVAVFWGHSGDTRIHPLVDGARMFWEMVRIRWYDVTGKYEGGPTVGARAVKTLPGGPGSGTL
;
A
#
# COMPACT_ATOMS: atom_id res chain seq x y z
N MET A 1 -25.44 3.76 -10.71
CA MET A 1 -24.10 4.37 -10.52
C MET A 1 -23.10 3.47 -11.21
N LYS A 2 -22.17 4.00 -12.02
CA LYS A 2 -21.09 3.17 -12.58
C LYS A 2 -20.26 2.63 -11.42
N ASP A 3 -19.96 1.32 -11.40
CA ASP A 3 -19.11 0.71 -10.39
C ASP A 3 -17.72 1.34 -10.42
N ILE A 4 -17.20 1.78 -9.26
CA ILE A 4 -15.87 2.39 -9.14
C ILE A 4 -14.81 1.34 -9.51
N THR A 5 -13.90 1.71 -10.41
CA THR A 5 -12.83 0.80 -10.86
C THR A 5 -11.65 0.81 -9.91
N TYR A 6 -11.22 2.00 -9.49
CA TYR A 6 -10.02 2.16 -8.64
C TYR A 6 -10.34 2.89 -7.35
N SER A 7 -9.81 2.40 -6.23
CA SER A 7 -9.76 3.13 -4.96
C SER A 7 -8.30 3.38 -4.62
N ILE A 8 -7.92 4.65 -4.43
CA ILE A 8 -6.58 5.04 -4.01
C ILE A 8 -6.68 5.46 -2.54
N VAL A 9 -5.92 4.81 -1.66
CA VAL A 9 -5.93 5.05 -0.21
C VAL A 9 -4.61 5.70 0.20
N ILE A 10 -4.70 6.83 0.89
CA ILE A 10 -3.54 7.58 1.41
C ILE A 10 -3.68 7.74 2.92
N PRO A 11 -2.90 7.01 3.74
CA PRO A 11 -2.82 7.26 5.18
C PRO A 11 -2.09 8.57 5.45
N ALA A 12 -2.60 9.40 6.36
CA ALA A 12 -2.03 10.68 6.69
C ALA A 12 -2.01 10.93 8.21
N TYR A 13 -0.85 11.35 8.73
CA TYR A 13 -0.69 11.79 10.11
C TYR A 13 0.26 12.98 10.19
N ASN A 14 -0.25 14.17 10.52
CA ASN A 14 0.47 15.44 10.53
C ASN A 14 1.18 15.70 9.18
N GLU A 15 0.40 15.70 8.11
CA GLU A 15 0.84 15.90 6.73
C GLU A 15 0.34 17.21 6.11
N GLY A 16 -0.21 18.12 6.93
CA GLY A 16 -0.82 19.36 6.47
C GLY A 16 0.08 20.23 5.59
N ALA A 17 1.40 20.17 5.79
CA ALA A 17 2.35 20.96 5.02
C ALA A 17 2.55 20.48 3.57
N ARG A 18 2.33 19.18 3.27
CA ARG A 18 2.63 18.59 1.96
C ARG A 18 1.45 17.90 1.27
N LEU A 19 0.45 17.49 2.03
CA LEU A 19 -0.67 16.71 1.52
C LEU A 19 -1.47 17.45 0.44
N GLY A 20 -1.53 18.79 0.49
CA GLY A 20 -2.22 19.58 -0.54
C GLY A 20 -1.68 19.34 -1.94
N ALA A 21 -0.37 19.45 -2.12
CA ALA A 21 0.29 19.16 -3.38
C ALA A 21 0.11 17.70 -3.84
N THR A 22 0.12 16.76 -2.89
CA THR A 22 -0.17 15.35 -3.14
C THR A 22 -1.56 15.15 -3.70
N LEU A 23 -2.57 15.76 -3.07
CA LEU A 23 -3.97 15.65 -3.51
C LEU A 23 -4.18 16.26 -4.89
N GLU A 24 -3.62 17.43 -5.14
CA GLU A 24 -3.67 18.08 -6.48
C GLU A 24 -3.09 17.16 -7.55
N LYS A 25 -1.93 16.57 -7.28
CA LYS A 25 -1.24 15.68 -8.21
C LYS A 25 -2.05 14.40 -8.48
N VAL A 26 -2.54 13.72 -7.43
CA VAL A 26 -3.30 12.48 -7.59
C VAL A 26 -4.64 12.72 -8.27
N LEU A 27 -5.40 13.74 -7.85
CA LEU A 27 -6.66 14.10 -8.49
C LEU A 27 -6.50 14.56 -9.94
N GLY A 28 -5.44 15.32 -10.22
CA GLY A 28 -5.07 15.72 -11.57
C GLY A 28 -4.79 14.51 -12.46
N TYR A 29 -3.96 13.59 -11.99
CA TYR A 29 -3.63 12.36 -12.71
C TYR A 29 -4.85 11.46 -12.96
N VAL A 30 -5.71 11.27 -11.96
CA VAL A 30 -6.97 10.51 -12.11
C VAL A 30 -7.86 11.09 -13.20
N ARG A 31 -7.97 12.42 -13.27
CA ARG A 31 -8.75 13.11 -14.31
C ARG A 31 -8.10 12.98 -15.69
N GLU A 32 -6.79 13.16 -15.78
CA GLU A 32 -6.02 13.03 -17.03
C GLU A 32 -6.17 11.62 -17.63
N GLN A 33 -6.13 10.59 -16.79
CA GLN A 33 -6.33 9.21 -17.23
C GLN A 33 -7.80 8.86 -17.51
N GLY A 34 -8.74 9.72 -17.19
CA GLY A 34 -10.18 9.44 -17.31
C GLY A 34 -10.65 8.27 -16.42
N TRP A 35 -9.97 8.01 -15.31
CA TRP A 35 -10.27 6.88 -14.44
C TRP A 35 -11.53 7.10 -13.63
N ASN A 36 -12.38 6.07 -13.58
CA ASN A 36 -13.49 6.01 -12.63
C ASN A 36 -12.93 5.56 -11.27
N ALA A 37 -12.50 6.53 -10.47
CA ALA A 37 -11.79 6.28 -9.23
C ALA A 37 -12.40 7.02 -8.04
N GLU A 38 -12.08 6.58 -6.83
CA GLU A 38 -12.20 7.33 -5.59
C GLU A 38 -10.83 7.47 -4.93
N LEU A 39 -10.62 8.59 -4.26
CA LEU A 39 -9.46 8.86 -3.42
C LEU A 39 -9.92 8.89 -1.96
N ILE A 40 -9.30 8.09 -1.10
CA ILE A 40 -9.61 7.98 0.32
C ILE A 40 -8.39 8.43 1.11
N VAL A 41 -8.48 9.56 1.77
CA VAL A 41 -7.48 9.97 2.76
C VAL A 41 -7.92 9.49 4.13
N VAL A 42 -7.04 8.76 4.81
CA VAL A 42 -7.28 8.28 6.17
C VAL A 42 -6.45 9.10 7.15
N ASN A 43 -7.12 9.99 7.88
CA ASN A 43 -6.50 10.80 8.92
C ASN A 43 -6.33 9.98 10.20
N ASP A 44 -5.09 9.76 10.60
CA ASP A 44 -4.72 8.98 11.80
C ASP A 44 -4.66 9.86 13.08
N GLY A 45 -5.66 10.68 13.29
CA GLY A 45 -5.74 11.56 14.46
C GLY A 45 -4.68 12.66 14.44
N SER A 46 -4.49 13.32 13.29
CA SER A 46 -3.57 14.46 13.14
C SER A 46 -3.92 15.59 14.11
N ARG A 47 -2.89 16.30 14.55
CA ARG A 47 -2.99 17.47 15.45
C ARG A 47 -2.76 18.80 14.74
N ASP A 48 -2.38 18.73 13.47
CA ASP A 48 -2.22 19.88 12.58
C ASP A 48 -3.47 20.07 11.70
N ASN A 49 -3.39 20.90 10.69
CA ASN A 49 -4.48 21.20 9.77
C ASN A 49 -4.77 20.12 8.71
N THR A 50 -4.18 18.90 8.82
CA THR A 50 -4.34 17.82 7.84
C THR A 50 -5.82 17.51 7.54
N ALA A 51 -6.64 17.32 8.55
CA ALA A 51 -8.06 16.97 8.36
C ALA A 51 -8.85 18.09 7.68
N ASP A 52 -8.64 19.34 8.09
CA ASP A 52 -9.33 20.50 7.52
C ASP A 52 -8.94 20.74 6.07
N LEU A 53 -7.66 20.55 5.75
CA LEU A 53 -7.16 20.58 4.38
C LEU A 53 -7.92 19.56 3.51
N VAL A 54 -8.02 18.30 3.95
CA VAL A 54 -8.70 17.24 3.18
C VAL A 54 -10.20 17.55 3.02
N ARG A 55 -10.88 18.06 4.08
CA ARG A 55 -12.29 18.48 3.99
C ARG A 55 -12.47 19.58 2.95
N GLY A 56 -11.53 20.56 2.91
CA GLY A 56 -11.55 21.63 1.91
C GLY A 56 -11.44 21.14 0.48
N PHE A 57 -10.63 20.10 0.22
CA PHE A 57 -10.53 19.46 -1.09
C PHE A 57 -11.79 18.63 -1.39
N ALA A 58 -12.28 17.82 -0.43
CA ALA A 58 -13.45 16.97 -0.61
C ALA A 58 -14.74 17.77 -0.90
N ALA A 59 -14.86 18.99 -0.37
CA ALA A 59 -15.96 19.89 -0.69
C ALA A 59 -15.96 20.36 -2.16
N LYS A 60 -14.81 20.33 -2.82
CA LYS A 60 -14.64 20.77 -4.22
C LYS A 60 -14.61 19.59 -5.21
N ASP A 61 -14.24 18.41 -4.75
CA ASP A 61 -14.06 17.23 -5.58
C ASP A 61 -14.71 15.99 -4.94
N PRO A 62 -15.84 15.50 -5.49
CA PRO A 62 -16.57 14.36 -4.94
C PRO A 62 -15.84 13.03 -5.07
N VAL A 63 -14.73 12.98 -5.83
CA VAL A 63 -13.85 11.81 -5.93
C VAL A 63 -13.11 11.57 -4.61
N LEU A 64 -12.80 12.65 -3.86
CA LEU A 64 -12.08 12.59 -2.60
C LEU A 64 -13.04 12.44 -1.42
N ARG A 65 -12.70 11.56 -0.49
CA ARG A 65 -13.34 11.50 0.82
C ARG A 65 -12.34 11.31 1.96
N LEU A 66 -12.67 11.88 3.10
CA LEU A 66 -11.93 11.75 4.33
C LEU A 66 -12.50 10.60 5.17
N VAL A 67 -11.60 9.78 5.71
CA VAL A 67 -11.88 8.80 6.77
C VAL A 67 -11.08 9.18 7.98
N GLU A 68 -11.68 9.22 9.17
CA GLU A 68 -11.00 9.58 10.40
C GLU A 68 -10.88 8.36 11.33
N ASN A 69 -9.68 8.13 11.84
CA ASN A 69 -9.44 7.12 12.87
C ASN A 69 -9.76 7.69 14.26
N PRO A 70 -10.14 6.84 15.23
CA PRO A 70 -10.32 7.26 16.62
C PRO A 70 -8.95 7.52 17.29
N GLY A 71 -8.29 8.64 16.93
CA GLY A 71 -6.95 9.00 17.35
C GLY A 71 -5.83 8.29 16.56
N ASN A 72 -4.58 8.47 17.00
CA ASN A 72 -3.41 7.86 16.32
C ASN A 72 -3.33 6.37 16.62
N ARG A 73 -3.72 5.56 15.64
CA ARG A 73 -3.69 4.09 15.69
C ARG A 73 -2.47 3.50 14.98
N GLY A 74 -1.87 4.25 14.08
CA GLY A 74 -0.70 3.84 13.29
C GLY A 74 -1.01 3.55 11.82
N LYS A 75 0.06 3.51 11.03
CA LYS A 75 -0.04 3.41 9.56
C LYS A 75 -0.78 2.16 9.10
N GLY A 76 -0.47 1.00 9.69
CA GLY A 76 -1.13 -0.26 9.33
C GLY A 76 -2.63 -0.24 9.61
N TYR A 77 -3.05 0.36 10.72
CA TYR A 77 -4.47 0.56 11.00
C TYR A 77 -5.12 1.46 9.95
N SER A 78 -4.48 2.57 9.61
CA SER A 78 -4.99 3.55 8.64
C SER A 78 -5.14 2.93 7.25
N VAL A 79 -4.13 2.19 6.79
CA VAL A 79 -4.17 1.47 5.51
C VAL A 79 -5.34 0.46 5.52
N ARG A 80 -5.41 -0.38 6.55
CA ARG A 80 -6.51 -1.35 6.70
C ARG A 80 -7.88 -0.67 6.70
N ASN A 81 -8.06 0.39 7.50
CA ASN A 81 -9.34 1.08 7.63
C ASN A 81 -9.78 1.70 6.28
N GLY A 82 -8.88 2.36 5.59
CA GLY A 82 -9.17 2.94 4.27
C GLY A 82 -9.48 1.89 3.21
N MET A 83 -8.66 0.84 3.13
CA MET A 83 -8.83 -0.21 2.12
C MET A 83 -10.11 -1.05 2.36
N LEU A 84 -10.53 -1.27 3.60
CA LEU A 84 -11.79 -1.94 3.90
C LEU A 84 -13.02 -1.12 3.52
N GLN A 85 -12.91 0.20 3.48
CA GLN A 85 -13.96 1.11 3.04
C GLN A 85 -13.93 1.39 1.53
N ALA A 86 -12.93 0.86 0.83
CA ALA A 86 -12.75 1.04 -0.60
C ALA A 86 -13.85 0.31 -1.40
N ARG A 87 -14.36 0.98 -2.44
CA ARG A 87 -15.42 0.48 -3.31
C ARG A 87 -14.93 0.05 -4.69
N GLY A 88 -13.66 0.33 -5.01
CA GLY A 88 -13.04 -0.01 -6.28
C GLY A 88 -12.83 -1.51 -6.48
N GLU A 89 -12.82 -1.98 -7.72
CA GLU A 89 -12.43 -3.35 -8.07
C GLU A 89 -10.94 -3.61 -7.78
N ILE A 90 -10.14 -2.57 -7.90
CA ILE A 90 -8.73 -2.53 -7.54
C ILE A 90 -8.54 -1.49 -6.46
N VAL A 91 -7.85 -1.88 -5.38
CA VAL A 91 -7.54 -1.01 -4.25
C VAL A 91 -6.04 -0.81 -4.19
N VAL A 92 -5.61 0.45 -4.24
CA VAL A 92 -4.20 0.83 -4.18
C VAL A 92 -3.97 1.65 -2.93
N PHE A 93 -2.89 1.42 -2.20
CA PHE A 93 -2.44 2.38 -1.21
C PHE A 93 -1.09 2.99 -1.58
N SER A 94 -0.93 4.26 -1.24
CA SER A 94 0.25 5.07 -1.49
C SER A 94 0.53 5.97 -0.30
N ASP A 95 1.77 6.38 -0.13
CA ASP A 95 2.16 7.35 0.89
C ASP A 95 1.70 8.78 0.58
N ALA A 96 1.52 9.56 1.63
CA ALA A 96 1.14 10.97 1.54
C ALA A 96 2.23 11.86 0.90
N ASP A 97 3.47 11.39 0.78
CA ASP A 97 4.58 12.12 0.16
C ASP A 97 4.85 11.72 -1.30
N LEU A 98 4.10 10.75 -1.83
CA LEU A 98 4.30 10.18 -3.16
C LEU A 98 5.77 9.82 -3.44
N SER A 99 6.47 9.25 -2.45
CA SER A 99 7.84 8.72 -2.65
C SER A 99 7.91 7.77 -3.86
N SER A 100 6.84 7.01 -4.13
CA SER A 100 6.56 6.42 -5.44
C SER A 100 5.49 7.27 -6.13
N PRO A 101 5.81 7.92 -7.27
CA PRO A 101 4.87 8.77 -7.98
C PRO A 101 3.63 8.01 -8.44
N ILE A 102 2.48 8.69 -8.49
CA ILE A 102 1.21 8.08 -8.91
C ILE A 102 1.27 7.57 -10.36
N GLU A 103 2.12 8.15 -11.18
CA GLU A 103 2.40 7.77 -12.57
C GLU A 103 2.98 6.35 -12.69
N GLU A 104 3.45 5.77 -11.60
CA GLU A 104 3.90 4.37 -11.53
C GLU A 104 2.73 3.37 -11.38
N MET A 105 1.51 3.85 -11.06
CA MET A 105 0.33 3.00 -10.86
C MET A 105 0.02 2.09 -12.06
N PRO A 106 0.13 2.51 -13.32
CA PRO A 106 -0.11 1.63 -14.47
C PRO A 106 0.75 0.36 -14.48
N LYS A 107 1.97 0.40 -13.92
CA LYS A 107 2.82 -0.79 -13.81
C LYS A 107 2.25 -1.83 -12.86
N LEU A 108 1.70 -1.38 -11.72
CA LEU A 108 1.01 -2.27 -10.78
C LEU A 108 -0.27 -2.85 -11.39
N LEU A 109 -1.03 -2.00 -12.09
CA LEU A 109 -2.26 -2.43 -12.78
C LEU A 109 -1.96 -3.47 -13.86
N ALA A 110 -0.86 -3.32 -14.61
CA ALA A 110 -0.43 -4.30 -15.60
C ALA A 110 -0.09 -5.66 -14.98
N ALA A 111 0.55 -5.69 -13.79
CA ALA A 111 0.82 -6.93 -13.07
C ALA A 111 -0.49 -7.63 -12.62
N LEU A 112 -1.48 -6.85 -12.14
CA LEU A 112 -2.80 -7.40 -11.80
C LEU A 112 -3.52 -7.93 -13.05
N ALA A 113 -3.46 -7.20 -14.17
CA ALA A 113 -4.02 -7.63 -15.46
C ALA A 113 -3.36 -8.93 -15.95
N ALA A 114 -2.06 -9.12 -15.69
CA ALA A 114 -1.33 -10.37 -15.97
C ALA A 114 -1.65 -11.52 -15.00
N GLY A 115 -2.64 -11.32 -14.11
CA GLY A 115 -3.17 -12.36 -13.22
C GLY A 115 -2.54 -12.41 -11.84
N ALA A 116 -1.79 -11.39 -11.40
CA ALA A 116 -1.46 -11.24 -9.99
C ALA A 116 -2.73 -10.84 -9.20
N ASP A 117 -2.79 -11.25 -7.95
CA ASP A 117 -3.85 -10.80 -7.02
C ASP A 117 -3.40 -9.55 -6.27
N ILE A 118 -2.09 -9.39 -6.09
CA ILE A 118 -1.44 -8.28 -5.42
C ILE A 118 -0.20 -7.90 -6.22
N ALA A 119 -0.02 -6.61 -6.49
CA ALA A 119 1.20 -6.05 -7.05
C ALA A 119 1.85 -5.13 -6.03
N ILE A 120 3.13 -5.34 -5.76
CA ILE A 120 3.89 -4.52 -4.82
C ILE A 120 5.01 -3.78 -5.55
N GLY A 121 5.12 -2.48 -5.31
CA GLY A 121 6.25 -1.69 -5.76
C GLY A 121 7.55 -2.21 -5.13
N SER A 122 8.64 -2.18 -5.87
CA SER A 122 9.95 -2.60 -5.38
C SER A 122 11.03 -1.61 -5.81
N ARG A 123 11.69 -1.06 -4.82
CA ARG A 123 12.83 -0.12 -4.97
C ARG A 123 14.12 -0.85 -5.37
N TRP A 124 14.16 -2.18 -5.16
CA TRP A 124 15.38 -2.99 -5.28
C TRP A 124 15.45 -3.82 -6.57
N LEU A 125 14.40 -3.87 -7.37
CA LEU A 125 14.41 -4.62 -8.63
C LEU A 125 15.29 -3.95 -9.69
N ARG A 126 15.28 -2.61 -9.73
CA ARG A 126 16.12 -1.79 -10.64
C ARG A 126 16.72 -0.63 -9.87
N ALA A 127 18.01 -0.70 -9.59
CA ALA A 127 18.74 0.33 -8.84
C ALA A 127 18.75 1.71 -9.56
N GLU A 128 18.59 1.71 -10.87
CA GLU A 128 18.59 2.90 -11.73
C GLU A 128 17.36 3.80 -11.49
N LEU A 129 16.29 3.24 -10.95
CA LEU A 129 15.05 3.96 -10.63
C LEU A 129 15.07 4.66 -9.26
N GLN A 130 16.19 4.60 -8.56
CA GLN A 130 16.37 5.30 -7.28
C GLN A 130 17.13 6.63 -7.49
N THR A 131 16.56 7.75 -7.08
CA THR A 131 17.21 9.07 -7.18
C THR A 131 18.40 9.26 -6.25
N ARG A 132 18.47 8.53 -5.14
CA ARG A 132 19.59 8.57 -4.19
C ARG A 132 19.94 7.17 -3.70
N ARG A 133 21.22 6.81 -3.79
CA ARG A 133 21.73 5.58 -3.16
C ARG A 133 21.65 5.71 -1.64
N GLN A 134 21.07 4.70 -1.01
CA GLN A 134 21.05 4.62 0.45
C GLN A 134 22.47 4.39 0.99
N SER A 135 22.75 4.87 2.23
CA SER A 135 24.02 4.62 2.89
C SER A 135 24.28 3.11 3.05
N LEU A 136 25.55 2.69 3.06
CA LEU A 136 25.95 1.28 3.18
C LEU A 136 25.36 0.60 4.42
N HIS A 137 25.30 1.31 5.55
CA HIS A 137 24.69 0.80 6.78
C HIS A 137 23.20 0.49 6.58
N ARG A 138 22.45 1.35 5.91
CA ARG A 138 21.04 1.17 5.65
C ARG A 138 20.78 -0.01 4.70
N GLN A 139 21.65 -0.22 3.71
CA GLN A 139 21.61 -1.38 2.83
C GLN A 139 21.88 -2.68 3.60
N MET A 140 22.85 -2.67 4.51
CA MET A 140 23.19 -3.83 5.35
C MET A 140 22.01 -4.19 6.28
N PHE A 141 21.44 -3.21 6.98
CA PHE A 141 20.25 -3.44 7.80
C PHE A 141 19.07 -3.97 6.98
N GLY A 142 18.84 -3.45 5.77
CA GLY A 142 17.82 -3.96 4.86
C GLY A 142 18.05 -5.41 4.45
N ARG A 143 19.30 -5.83 4.19
CA ARG A 143 19.64 -7.23 3.87
C ARG A 143 19.41 -8.17 5.06
N VAL A 144 19.81 -7.77 6.25
CA VAL A 144 19.57 -8.54 7.48
C VAL A 144 18.06 -8.67 7.72
N PHE A 145 17.33 -7.58 7.59
CA PHE A 145 15.87 -7.57 7.72
C PHE A 145 15.19 -8.51 6.70
N ASN A 146 15.59 -8.46 5.44
CA ASN A 146 15.07 -9.36 4.42
C ASN A 146 15.43 -10.84 4.68
N LEU A 147 16.60 -11.10 5.25
CA LEU A 147 16.97 -12.46 5.68
C LEU A 147 16.06 -12.96 6.79
N LEU A 148 15.76 -12.12 7.79
CA LEU A 148 14.84 -12.44 8.88
C LEU A 148 13.42 -12.70 8.34
N LEU A 149 12.92 -11.89 7.40
CA LEU A 149 11.64 -12.11 6.75
C LEU A 149 11.56 -13.47 6.04
N ARG A 150 12.66 -13.88 5.38
CA ARG A 150 12.73 -15.20 4.73
C ARG A 150 12.71 -16.34 5.74
N ILE A 151 13.48 -16.22 6.83
CA ILE A 151 13.59 -17.27 7.84
C ILE A 151 12.31 -17.37 8.66
N ILE A 152 11.80 -16.24 9.18
CA ILE A 152 10.68 -16.23 10.13
C ILE A 152 9.35 -16.37 9.39
N LEU A 153 9.13 -15.62 8.32
CA LEU A 153 7.85 -15.55 7.62
C LEU A 153 7.83 -16.31 6.29
N GLY A 154 8.98 -16.77 5.81
CA GLY A 154 9.13 -17.44 4.52
C GLY A 154 8.88 -16.51 3.32
N LEU A 155 8.97 -15.20 3.49
CA LEU A 155 8.77 -14.23 2.42
C LEU A 155 10.04 -14.08 1.59
N ARG A 156 9.92 -14.19 0.27
CA ARG A 156 11.07 -14.15 -0.67
C ARG A 156 11.07 -12.90 -1.55
N PHE A 157 10.42 -11.82 -1.11
CA PHE A 157 10.39 -10.56 -1.83
C PHE A 157 11.68 -9.77 -1.59
N LYS A 158 12.09 -8.97 -2.58
CA LYS A 158 13.24 -8.07 -2.46
C LYS A 158 12.87 -6.82 -1.65
N ASP A 159 11.63 -6.34 -1.80
CA ASP A 159 11.12 -5.16 -1.09
C ASP A 159 9.71 -5.40 -0.55
N THR A 160 9.61 -5.68 0.73
CA THR A 160 8.30 -5.84 1.39
C THR A 160 7.71 -4.51 1.85
N GLN A 161 8.53 -3.45 1.97
CA GLN A 161 8.20 -2.20 2.63
C GLN A 161 8.07 -1.00 1.69
N CYS A 162 7.87 -1.23 0.40
CA CYS A 162 7.49 -0.16 -0.50
C CYS A 162 6.00 0.14 -0.27
N ASP A 163 5.71 1.35 0.13
CA ASP A 163 4.36 1.83 0.44
C ASP A 163 3.53 2.16 -0.81
N PHE A 164 3.72 1.39 -1.86
CA PHE A 164 2.98 1.49 -3.10
C PHE A 164 2.56 0.10 -3.55
N LYS A 165 1.32 -0.28 -3.25
CA LYS A 165 0.80 -1.63 -3.47
C LYS A 165 -0.63 -1.59 -3.99
N ALA A 166 -0.93 -2.47 -4.95
CA ALA A 166 -2.24 -2.64 -5.55
C ALA A 166 -2.78 -4.04 -5.27
N PHE A 167 -4.06 -4.13 -4.97
CA PHE A 167 -4.78 -5.35 -4.62
C PHE A 167 -6.02 -5.48 -5.49
N THR A 168 -6.33 -6.69 -5.94
CA THR A 168 -7.69 -6.99 -6.35
C THR A 168 -8.63 -6.85 -5.14
N ARG A 169 -9.89 -6.47 -5.37
CA ARG A 169 -10.92 -6.41 -4.29
C ARG A 169 -10.97 -7.71 -3.49
N ARG A 170 -10.90 -8.85 -4.18
CA ARG A 170 -10.89 -10.17 -3.55
C ARG A 170 -9.74 -10.33 -2.56
N ALA A 171 -8.52 -9.99 -2.96
CA ALA A 171 -7.35 -10.08 -2.09
C ALA A 171 -7.48 -9.13 -0.88
N ALA A 172 -7.87 -7.87 -1.11
CA ALA A 172 -8.08 -6.89 -0.06
C ALA A 172 -9.12 -7.37 0.97
N GLN A 173 -10.30 -7.78 0.50
CA GLN A 173 -11.40 -8.22 1.38
C GLN A 173 -11.11 -9.52 2.13
N THR A 174 -10.19 -10.36 1.64
CA THR A 174 -9.77 -11.57 2.33
C THR A 174 -8.70 -11.30 3.39
N ILE A 175 -7.70 -10.48 3.05
CA ILE A 175 -6.49 -10.30 3.87
C ILE A 175 -6.70 -9.25 4.97
N LEU A 176 -7.25 -8.10 4.62
CA LEU A 176 -7.30 -6.95 5.53
C LEU A 176 -8.15 -7.16 6.78
N PRO A 177 -9.28 -7.90 6.78
CA PRO A 177 -10.00 -8.23 8.01
C PRO A 177 -9.16 -9.02 9.01
N LEU A 178 -8.17 -9.79 8.53
CA LEU A 178 -7.28 -10.61 9.33
C LEU A 178 -6.03 -9.88 9.82
N GLN A 179 -5.69 -8.74 9.20
CA GLN A 179 -4.56 -7.91 9.62
C GLN A 179 -4.72 -7.42 11.06
N ARG A 180 -3.68 -7.61 11.89
CA ARG A 180 -3.67 -7.28 13.32
C ARG A 180 -2.56 -6.32 13.73
N ILE A 181 -1.52 -6.18 12.91
CA ILE A 181 -0.43 -5.24 13.16
C ILE A 181 -0.87 -3.85 12.71
N GLU A 182 -0.92 -2.93 13.66
CA GLU A 182 -1.45 -1.58 13.41
C GLU A 182 -0.37 -0.56 13.03
N ARG A 183 0.92 -0.86 13.29
CA ARG A 183 2.05 0.03 13.04
C ARG A 183 2.87 -0.41 11.82
N TRP A 184 4.18 -0.32 11.88
CA TRP A 184 5.08 -0.47 10.72
C TRP A 184 5.23 -1.91 10.18
N GLY A 185 5.00 -2.93 10.99
CA GLY A 185 5.12 -4.34 10.57
C GLY A 185 3.90 -4.88 9.81
N PHE A 186 2.95 -4.05 9.43
CA PHE A 186 1.76 -4.47 8.70
C PHE A 186 2.07 -4.98 7.29
N ASP A 187 3.09 -4.41 6.63
CA ASP A 187 3.50 -4.84 5.28
C ASP A 187 3.92 -6.31 5.22
N PRO A 188 4.86 -6.77 6.08
CA PRO A 188 5.16 -8.20 6.18
C PRO A 188 3.95 -9.05 6.53
N GLU A 189 3.04 -8.57 7.39
CA GLU A 189 1.83 -9.31 7.75
C GLU A 189 0.90 -9.52 6.56
N ILE A 190 0.63 -8.48 5.79
CA ILE A 190 -0.20 -8.56 4.58
C ILE A 190 0.39 -9.57 3.58
N LEU A 191 1.70 -9.54 3.36
CA LEU A 191 2.37 -10.45 2.45
C LEU A 191 2.42 -11.89 2.98
N PHE A 192 2.55 -12.06 4.29
CA PHE A 192 2.42 -13.36 4.95
C PHE A 192 1.02 -13.95 4.76
N LEU A 193 -0.02 -13.16 5.00
CA LEU A 193 -1.41 -13.55 4.79
C LEU A 193 -1.69 -13.85 3.31
N ALA A 194 -1.17 -13.03 2.39
CA ALA A 194 -1.29 -13.28 0.96
C ALA A 194 -0.74 -14.66 0.58
N ARG A 195 0.45 -15.00 1.07
CA ARG A 195 1.06 -16.32 0.87
C ARG A 195 0.25 -17.43 1.53
N LYS A 196 -0.20 -17.24 2.79
CA LYS A 196 -0.99 -18.22 3.55
C LYS A 196 -2.28 -18.59 2.79
N PHE A 197 -2.94 -17.62 2.20
CA PHE A 197 -4.19 -17.81 1.45
C PHE A 197 -3.98 -18.09 -0.05
N GLY A 198 -2.74 -18.29 -0.51
CA GLY A 198 -2.45 -18.70 -1.88
C GLY A 198 -2.64 -17.61 -2.92
N PHE A 199 -2.62 -16.33 -2.56
CA PHE A 199 -2.65 -15.22 -3.50
C PHE A 199 -1.33 -15.08 -4.24
N ARG A 200 -1.41 -14.80 -5.54
CA ARG A 200 -0.24 -14.48 -6.36
C ARG A 200 0.18 -13.04 -6.13
N VAL A 201 1.39 -12.85 -5.60
CA VAL A 201 2.01 -11.54 -5.39
C VAL A 201 3.12 -11.34 -6.41
N GLU A 202 3.11 -10.20 -7.10
CA GLU A 202 4.12 -9.80 -8.09
C GLU A 202 4.87 -8.55 -7.60
N GLU A 203 6.22 -8.57 -7.66
CA GLU A 203 7.04 -7.39 -7.41
C GLU A 203 7.26 -6.61 -8.71
N VAL A 204 7.00 -5.32 -8.68
CA VAL A 204 7.08 -4.41 -9.81
C VAL A 204 8.12 -3.34 -9.55
N ALA A 205 9.09 -3.17 -10.44
CA ALA A 205 10.08 -2.11 -10.32
C ALA A 205 9.41 -0.74 -10.50
N VAL A 206 9.48 0.11 -9.47
CA VAL A 206 8.91 1.44 -9.49
C VAL A 206 9.98 2.50 -9.24
N PHE A 207 9.76 3.68 -9.78
CA PHE A 207 10.54 4.85 -9.43
C PHE A 207 10.31 5.19 -7.95
N TRP A 208 11.38 5.56 -7.26
CA TRP A 208 11.31 5.97 -5.87
C TRP A 208 12.19 7.19 -5.61
N GLY A 209 11.55 8.29 -5.21
CA GLY A 209 12.19 9.53 -4.82
C GLY A 209 12.23 9.66 -3.30
N HIS A 210 13.39 9.92 -2.72
CA HIS A 210 13.52 10.13 -1.29
C HIS A 210 13.06 11.54 -0.91
N SER A 211 11.95 11.67 -0.22
CA SER A 211 11.63 12.88 0.56
C SER A 211 12.50 12.87 1.83
N GLY A 212 13.29 13.92 2.07
CA GLY A 212 14.41 13.97 3.03
C GLY A 212 14.11 13.66 4.50
N ASP A 213 12.85 13.57 4.93
CA ASP A 213 12.47 13.42 6.35
C ASP A 213 12.17 11.95 6.69
N THR A 214 13.18 11.26 7.23
CA THR A 214 12.98 9.90 7.75
C THR A 214 12.67 9.97 9.25
N ARG A 215 11.44 9.61 9.63
CA ARG A 215 11.00 9.51 11.04
C ARG A 215 11.38 8.19 11.71
N ILE A 216 12.26 7.38 11.08
CA ILE A 216 12.62 6.03 11.54
C ILE A 216 13.91 6.07 12.34
N HIS A 217 13.89 5.55 13.58
CA HIS A 217 15.06 5.26 14.39
C HIS A 217 15.55 3.82 14.16
N PRO A 218 16.68 3.59 13.44
CA PRO A 218 17.04 2.28 12.92
C PRO A 218 17.08 1.15 13.95
N LEU A 219 17.60 1.41 15.15
CA LEU A 219 17.73 0.39 16.20
C LEU A 219 16.41 0.09 16.90
N VAL A 220 15.67 1.13 17.30
CA VAL A 220 14.41 0.97 18.05
C VAL A 220 13.33 0.39 17.17
N ASP A 221 13.17 0.96 15.96
CA ASP A 221 12.16 0.49 15.01
C ASP A 221 12.53 -0.88 14.43
N GLY A 222 13.84 -1.16 14.23
CA GLY A 222 14.32 -2.47 13.82
C GLY A 222 14.00 -3.57 14.85
N ALA A 223 14.23 -3.32 16.13
CA ALA A 223 13.84 -4.25 17.20
C ALA A 223 12.33 -4.45 17.27
N ARG A 224 11.54 -3.36 17.15
CA ARG A 224 10.08 -3.44 17.12
C ARG A 224 9.58 -4.28 15.95
N MET A 225 10.12 -4.05 14.75
CA MET A 225 9.74 -4.80 13.55
C MET A 225 10.11 -6.28 13.66
N PHE A 226 11.23 -6.62 14.30
CA PHE A 226 11.58 -8.00 14.61
C PHE A 226 10.51 -8.66 15.49
N TRP A 227 10.10 -8.00 16.58
CA TRP A 227 9.04 -8.52 17.45
C TRP A 227 7.69 -8.61 16.73
N GLU A 228 7.39 -7.71 15.82
CA GLU A 228 6.18 -7.79 14.98
C GLU A 228 6.21 -9.02 14.06
N MET A 229 7.36 -9.37 13.47
CA MET A 229 7.51 -10.64 12.72
C MET A 229 7.28 -11.88 13.60
N VAL A 230 7.81 -11.90 14.82
CA VAL A 230 7.56 -12.99 15.78
C VAL A 230 6.08 -13.05 16.14
N ARG A 231 5.43 -11.89 16.36
CA ARG A 231 3.98 -11.82 16.62
C ARG A 231 3.15 -12.36 15.46
N ILE A 232 3.52 -12.08 14.22
CA ILE A 232 2.83 -12.62 13.03
C ILE A 232 2.87 -14.16 13.06
N ARG A 233 4.03 -14.76 13.32
CA ARG A 233 4.14 -16.22 13.46
C ARG A 233 3.34 -16.77 14.63
N TRP A 234 3.38 -16.07 15.76
CA TRP A 234 2.60 -16.47 16.93
C TRP A 234 1.09 -16.40 16.66
N TYR A 235 0.62 -15.36 15.97
CA TYR A 235 -0.78 -15.26 15.57
C TYR A 235 -1.18 -16.39 14.60
N ASP A 236 -0.28 -16.78 13.72
CA ASP A 236 -0.51 -17.89 12.80
C ASP A 236 -0.65 -19.23 13.54
N VAL A 237 0.31 -19.55 14.42
CA VAL A 237 0.30 -20.79 15.20
C VAL A 237 -0.86 -20.86 16.19
N THR A 238 -1.31 -19.72 16.71
CA THR A 238 -2.45 -19.65 17.65
C THR A 238 -3.81 -19.54 16.97
N GLY A 239 -3.89 -19.74 15.64
CA GLY A 239 -5.15 -19.76 14.91
C GLY A 239 -5.81 -18.39 14.71
N LYS A 240 -5.13 -17.27 15.05
CA LYS A 240 -5.72 -15.92 14.94
C LYS A 240 -5.94 -15.46 13.51
N TYR A 241 -5.37 -16.16 12.54
CA TYR A 241 -5.58 -15.97 11.11
C TYR A 241 -6.45 -17.07 10.48
N GLU A 242 -7.15 -17.84 11.31
CA GLU A 242 -8.14 -18.79 10.84
C GLU A 242 -9.48 -18.10 10.60
N GLY A 243 -10.28 -18.64 9.67
CA GLY A 243 -11.59 -18.07 9.30
C GLY A 243 -11.57 -17.17 8.06
N GLY A 244 -10.42 -16.98 7.41
CA GLY A 244 -10.39 -16.41 6.07
C GLY A 244 -10.99 -17.38 5.04
N PRO A 245 -11.69 -16.88 4.00
CA PRO A 245 -12.23 -17.75 2.96
C PRO A 245 -11.10 -18.49 2.25
N THR A 246 -11.19 -19.82 2.17
CA THR A 246 -10.31 -20.63 1.33
C THR A 246 -10.46 -20.17 -0.12
N VAL A 247 -9.34 -19.75 -0.73
CA VAL A 247 -9.33 -19.33 -2.13
C VAL A 247 -9.59 -20.56 -3.01
N GLY A 248 -10.87 -20.78 -3.36
CA GLY A 248 -11.27 -21.73 -4.38
C GLY A 248 -10.72 -21.31 -5.74
N ALA A 249 -10.52 -22.29 -6.64
CA ALA A 249 -9.88 -22.15 -7.94
C ALA A 249 -10.33 -20.91 -8.74
N ARG A 250 -9.37 -20.27 -9.40
CA ARG A 250 -9.46 -19.04 -10.19
C ARG A 250 -10.60 -19.02 -11.21
N ALA A 251 -11.47 -18.02 -11.13
CA ALA A 251 -12.11 -17.46 -12.31
C ALA A 251 -11.24 -16.29 -12.80
N VAL A 252 -10.61 -16.45 -13.94
CA VAL A 252 -9.90 -15.36 -14.64
C VAL A 252 -10.96 -14.41 -15.21
N LYS A 253 -11.21 -13.32 -14.50
CA LYS A 253 -12.04 -12.23 -15.04
C LYS A 253 -11.10 -11.26 -15.77
N THR A 254 -11.23 -11.13 -17.07
CA THR A 254 -10.52 -10.13 -17.86
C THR A 254 -10.94 -8.74 -17.40
N LEU A 255 -9.96 -7.92 -17.01
CA LEU A 255 -10.20 -6.50 -16.70
C LEU A 255 -10.66 -5.74 -17.94
N PRO A 256 -11.59 -4.78 -17.84
CA PRO A 256 -11.95 -3.92 -18.95
C PRO A 256 -10.71 -3.17 -19.47
N GLY A 257 -10.55 -3.15 -20.80
CA GLY A 257 -9.37 -2.77 -21.56
C GLY A 257 -8.66 -1.52 -21.04
N GLY A 258 -7.34 -1.63 -20.92
CA GLY A 258 -6.42 -0.50 -20.80
C GLY A 258 -6.51 0.42 -22.02
N PRO A 259 -5.99 1.67 -21.92
CA PRO A 259 -6.09 2.67 -22.99
C PRO A 259 -5.54 2.12 -24.30
N GLY A 260 -6.35 2.26 -25.36
CA GLY A 260 -6.08 1.69 -26.67
C GLY A 260 -4.69 2.09 -27.18
N SER A 261 -3.99 1.09 -27.70
CA SER A 261 -2.81 1.28 -28.56
C SER A 261 -3.28 2.02 -29.81
N GLY A 262 -3.14 3.34 -29.81
CA GLY A 262 -3.19 4.15 -31.00
C GLY A 262 -2.01 3.75 -31.89
N THR A 263 -2.29 3.10 -32.97
CA THR A 263 -1.42 2.93 -34.13
C THR A 263 -0.95 4.26 -34.65
N LEU A 264 0.34 4.51 -34.66
CA LEU A 264 1.12 5.06 -35.78
C LEU A 264 2.55 4.60 -35.66
#